data_b8706aaa506a2a1a9f3b2b64a7aa8b79
#
_entry.id   b8706aaa506a2a1a9f3b2b64a7aa8b79
#
_cell.length_a   1.000
_cell.length_b   1.000
_cell.length_c   1.000
_cell.angle_alpha   90.00
_cell.angle_beta   90.00
_cell.angle_gamma   90.00
#
_symmetry.space_group_name_H-M   'P 1'
#
loop_
_entity.id
_entity.type
_entity.pdbx_description
1 polymer ?
#
loop_
_entity_poly.entity_id
_entity_poly.type
_entity_poly.pdbx_seq_one_letter_code
_entity_poly.pdbx_strand_id
1 'polypeptide(L)'
;KNLMNNQNIITRVSNELGNQMFMYASTLGISKKINKTLLIDNETAYLSNKNISKYGLNNFKITSKIAPNNFKFLGTVGYFKRKLIKKMNNLYINKKFYIEKKDKDKITKFDNNITSINFAKNVYFEGYFETEKYFKDINDIVLNEFNFIDQKKFIESPYYSEINNSNSISICLRQDRFTEGKNENDGVINSKKSTTFTKEQIIYINKSINFFKKKFDNPIFFLWS
;
A
#
# COMPACT_ATOMS: atom_id res chain seq x y z
N LYS A 1 31.19 19.27 -5.41
CA LYS A 1 30.26 18.34 -4.73
C LYS A 1 29.12 19.17 -4.15
N ASN A 2 28.07 19.37 -4.94
CA ASN A 2 26.85 20.03 -4.45
C ASN A 2 26.21 19.10 -3.41
N LEU A 3 26.33 19.45 -2.14
CA LEU A 3 25.42 18.99 -1.10
C LEU A 3 24.03 19.56 -1.43
N MET A 4 23.33 18.94 -2.36
CA MET A 4 21.89 19.17 -2.52
C MET A 4 21.27 19.02 -1.14
N ASN A 5 20.60 20.05 -0.71
CA ASN A 5 19.79 20.10 0.52
C ASN A 5 18.65 19.08 0.38
N ASN A 6 18.97 17.78 0.54
CA ASN A 6 18.02 16.69 0.33
C ASN A 6 16.86 16.83 1.31
N GLN A 7 15.75 17.32 0.78
CA GLN A 7 14.47 17.34 1.48
C GLN A 7 13.76 16.02 1.21
N ASN A 8 13.34 15.31 2.26
CA ASN A 8 12.84 13.96 2.11
C ASN A 8 11.42 13.80 2.64
N ILE A 9 10.64 12.98 1.94
CA ILE A 9 9.51 12.24 2.51
C ILE A 9 10.02 10.87 2.91
N ILE A 10 9.73 10.44 4.12
CA ILE A 10 9.96 9.08 4.57
C ILE A 10 8.60 8.41 4.70
N THR A 11 8.29 7.49 3.79
CA THR A 11 7.03 6.73 3.85
C THR A 11 7.19 5.45 4.64
N ARG A 12 6.36 5.26 5.67
CA ARG A 12 6.29 4.02 6.44
C ARG A 12 5.38 3.02 5.74
N VAL A 13 5.96 2.06 5.05
CA VAL A 13 5.19 0.97 4.46
C VAL A 13 4.81 -0.06 5.51
N SER A 14 3.63 -0.66 5.37
CA SER A 14 3.09 -1.62 6.33
C SER A 14 2.05 -2.52 5.66
N ASN A 15 1.67 -3.60 6.36
CA ASN A 15 0.66 -4.55 5.93
C ASN A 15 1.04 -5.32 4.65
N GLU A 16 0.04 -5.85 3.96
CA GLU A 16 0.19 -6.69 2.78
C GLU A 16 0.60 -5.88 1.54
N LEU A 17 1.04 -6.58 0.50
CA LEU A 17 1.65 -6.01 -0.70
C LEU A 17 0.79 -4.92 -1.35
N GLY A 18 -0.52 -5.12 -1.51
CA GLY A 18 -1.41 -4.12 -2.11
C GLY A 18 -1.40 -2.80 -1.33
N ASN A 19 -1.42 -2.85 0.01
CA ASN A 19 -1.30 -1.67 0.85
C ASN A 19 0.05 -0.98 0.67
N GLN A 20 1.15 -1.75 0.60
CA GLN A 20 2.49 -1.20 0.37
C GLN A 20 2.58 -0.49 -0.99
N MET A 21 1.97 -1.06 -2.03
CA MET A 21 1.91 -0.45 -3.37
C MET A 21 1.17 0.89 -3.34
N PHE A 22 0.02 0.97 -2.68
CA PHE A 22 -0.71 2.24 -2.52
C PHE A 22 0.09 3.27 -1.72
N MET A 23 0.68 2.88 -0.59
CA MET A 23 1.54 3.76 0.23
C MET A 23 2.69 4.33 -0.60
N TYR A 24 3.34 3.46 -1.37
CA TYR A 24 4.45 3.86 -2.24
C TYR A 24 4.01 4.80 -3.35
N ALA A 25 3.06 4.39 -4.18
CA ALA A 25 2.61 5.18 -5.34
C ALA A 25 2.11 6.55 -4.92
N SER A 26 1.29 6.62 -3.88
CA SER A 26 0.72 7.86 -3.39
C SER A 26 1.78 8.80 -2.81
N THR A 27 2.71 8.28 -2.01
CA THR A 27 3.78 9.11 -1.47
C THR A 27 4.82 9.50 -2.53
N LEU A 28 5.01 8.69 -3.57
CA LEU A 28 5.81 9.07 -4.75
C LEU A 28 5.15 10.25 -5.48
N GLY A 29 3.84 10.18 -5.74
CA GLY A 29 3.11 11.28 -6.37
C GLY A 29 3.16 12.57 -5.55
N ILE A 30 2.96 12.48 -4.24
CA ILE A 30 3.08 13.61 -3.33
C ILE A 30 4.52 14.18 -3.35
N SER A 31 5.54 13.31 -3.31
CA SER A 31 6.95 13.73 -3.29
C SER A 31 7.32 14.54 -4.53
N LYS A 32 6.83 14.13 -5.69
CA LYS A 32 7.00 14.88 -6.95
C LYS A 32 6.33 16.25 -6.89
N LYS A 33 5.09 16.31 -6.38
CA LYS A 33 4.33 17.57 -6.29
C LYS A 33 4.96 18.61 -5.36
N ILE A 34 5.59 18.17 -4.26
CA ILE A 34 6.23 19.08 -3.29
C ILE A 34 7.77 19.15 -3.42
N ASN A 35 8.30 18.60 -4.49
CA ASN A 35 9.73 18.58 -4.81
C ASN A 35 10.63 18.05 -3.67
N LYS A 36 10.27 16.86 -3.15
CA LYS A 36 11.05 16.13 -2.14
C LYS A 36 11.46 14.75 -2.65
N THR A 37 12.57 14.22 -2.15
CA THR A 37 12.99 12.84 -2.44
C THR A 37 12.19 11.87 -1.59
N LEU A 38 11.63 10.80 -2.20
CA LEU A 38 10.97 9.73 -1.47
C LEU A 38 12.00 8.71 -0.96
N LEU A 39 11.90 8.39 0.34
CA LEU A 39 12.60 7.30 1.00
C LEU A 39 11.60 6.34 1.63
N ILE A 40 11.90 5.06 1.64
CA ILE A 40 11.01 4.00 2.14
C ILE A 40 11.49 3.51 3.51
N ASP A 41 10.65 3.64 4.53
CA ASP A 41 10.85 2.93 5.80
C ASP A 41 10.15 1.58 5.74
N ASN A 42 10.93 0.54 5.53
CA ASN A 42 10.50 -0.84 5.37
C ASN A 42 10.59 -1.66 6.65
N GLU A 43 10.85 -1.05 7.81
CA GLU A 43 11.11 -1.76 9.06
C GLU A 43 10.23 -1.33 10.23
N THR A 44 10.02 -0.03 10.44
CA THR A 44 9.32 0.49 11.63
C THR A 44 7.94 -0.13 11.84
N ALA A 45 7.24 -0.51 10.78
CA ALA A 45 5.92 -1.12 10.88
C ALA A 45 5.93 -2.60 11.30
N TYR A 46 7.04 -3.29 11.10
CA TYR A 46 7.14 -4.74 11.26
C TYR A 46 7.85 -5.19 12.54
N LEU A 47 8.30 -4.25 13.38
CA LEU A 47 9.07 -4.53 14.61
C LEU A 47 8.28 -5.35 15.63
N SER A 48 6.96 -5.17 15.70
CA SER A 48 6.09 -5.87 16.67
C SER A 48 5.49 -7.17 16.16
N ASN A 49 5.48 -7.39 14.85
CA ASN A 49 4.83 -8.54 14.20
C ASN A 49 5.83 -9.33 13.36
N LYS A 50 6.61 -10.18 14.01
CA LYS A 50 7.66 -10.97 13.35
C LYS A 50 7.16 -11.93 12.25
N ASN A 51 5.86 -12.21 12.18
CA ASN A 51 5.33 -13.32 11.36
C ASN A 51 4.26 -12.95 10.31
N ILE A 52 3.76 -11.71 10.23
CA ILE A 52 2.51 -11.48 9.49
C ILE A 52 2.69 -10.71 8.18
N SER A 53 3.60 -9.77 8.08
CA SER A 53 3.78 -9.01 6.83
C SER A 53 5.24 -8.75 6.53
N LYS A 54 5.65 -9.08 5.35
CA LYS A 54 7.02 -8.82 4.86
C LYS A 54 6.98 -7.68 3.86
N TYR A 55 8.07 -6.89 3.84
CA TYR A 55 8.28 -5.91 2.79
C TYR A 55 8.38 -6.59 1.43
N GLY A 56 7.43 -6.32 0.55
CA GLY A 56 7.29 -6.99 -0.74
C GLY A 56 7.64 -6.12 -1.96
N LEU A 57 7.86 -4.81 -1.77
CA LEU A 57 8.16 -3.91 -2.88
C LEU A 57 9.54 -4.16 -3.50
N ASN A 58 10.43 -4.90 -2.84
CA ASN A 58 11.71 -5.32 -3.38
C ASN A 58 11.62 -6.29 -4.57
N ASN A 59 10.43 -6.80 -4.90
CA ASN A 59 10.21 -7.61 -6.10
C ASN A 59 9.99 -6.77 -7.36
N PHE A 60 9.85 -5.46 -7.23
CA PHE A 60 9.55 -4.54 -8.30
C PHE A 60 10.70 -3.58 -8.61
N LYS A 61 10.68 -2.97 -9.80
CA LYS A 61 11.70 -2.01 -10.26
C LYS A 61 11.56 -0.64 -9.60
N ILE A 62 11.40 -0.64 -8.27
CA ILE A 62 11.24 0.57 -7.45
C ILE A 62 12.52 1.41 -7.49
N THR A 63 12.40 2.70 -7.79
CA THR A 63 13.56 3.61 -7.87
C THR A 63 13.86 4.32 -6.55
N SER A 64 12.88 4.43 -5.65
CA SER A 64 13.07 5.07 -4.35
C SER A 64 13.92 4.21 -3.42
N LYS A 65 14.85 4.87 -2.73
CA LYS A 65 15.80 4.20 -1.83
C LYS A 65 15.17 3.86 -0.49
N ILE A 66 15.66 2.82 0.16
CA ILE A 66 15.36 2.54 1.56
C ILE A 66 15.93 3.65 2.44
N ALA A 67 15.13 4.10 3.38
CA ALA A 67 15.53 5.11 4.35
C ALA A 67 16.67 4.60 5.23
N PRO A 68 17.73 5.39 5.47
CA PRO A 68 18.74 5.07 6.47
C PRO A 68 18.14 4.96 7.88
N ASN A 69 18.82 4.22 8.78
CA ASN A 69 18.30 3.93 10.13
C ASN A 69 18.01 5.17 10.98
N ASN A 70 18.74 6.27 10.77
CA ASN A 70 18.50 7.53 11.47
C ASN A 70 17.17 8.21 11.10
N PHE A 71 16.52 7.80 9.98
CA PHE A 71 15.19 8.25 9.59
C PHE A 71 14.07 7.26 9.98
N LYS A 72 14.41 6.11 10.56
CA LYS A 72 13.47 5.10 11.03
C LYS A 72 13.26 5.20 12.54
N PHE A 73 12.18 4.62 13.02
CA PHE A 73 11.85 4.59 14.45
C PHE A 73 11.99 3.16 15.00
N LEU A 74 13.23 2.69 15.08
CA LEU A 74 13.56 1.31 15.44
C LEU A 74 13.63 1.12 16.97
N GLY A 75 13.23 -0.06 17.44
CA GLY A 75 13.28 -0.46 18.83
C GLY A 75 12.39 0.38 19.76
N THR A 76 12.54 0.17 21.08
CA THR A 76 11.74 0.84 22.11
C THR A 76 11.94 2.35 22.11
N VAL A 77 13.18 2.80 22.01
CA VAL A 77 13.52 4.23 21.96
C VAL A 77 12.89 4.89 20.73
N GLY A 78 13.00 4.25 19.57
CA GLY A 78 12.37 4.73 18.34
C GLY A 78 10.84 4.83 18.46
N TYR A 79 10.22 3.83 19.08
CA TYR A 79 8.79 3.84 19.35
C TYR A 79 8.34 5.06 20.19
N PHE A 80 9.01 5.30 21.32
CA PHE A 80 8.68 6.45 22.19
C PHE A 80 8.96 7.78 21.50
N LYS A 81 10.09 7.91 20.80
CA LYS A 81 10.45 9.11 20.02
C LYS A 81 9.37 9.41 18.98
N ARG A 82 8.94 8.41 18.20
CA ARG A 82 7.87 8.55 17.21
C ARG A 82 6.57 9.03 17.84
N LYS A 83 6.13 8.41 18.95
CA LYS A 83 4.92 8.78 19.69
C LYS A 83 4.99 10.23 20.18
N LEU A 84 6.11 10.65 20.72
CA LEU A 84 6.32 12.01 21.22
C LEU A 84 6.24 13.05 20.08
N ILE A 85 7.00 12.83 18.98
CA ILE A 85 7.01 13.76 17.86
C ILE A 85 5.61 13.86 17.23
N LYS A 86 4.87 12.76 17.10
CA LYS A 86 3.48 12.76 16.60
C LYS A 86 2.57 13.59 17.52
N LYS A 87 2.67 13.44 18.83
CA LYS A 87 1.88 14.22 19.80
C LYS A 87 2.17 15.71 19.69
N MET A 88 3.44 16.07 19.51
CA MET A 88 3.90 17.46 19.41
C MET A 88 3.77 18.04 17.98
N ASN A 89 3.35 17.24 16.99
CA ASN A 89 3.40 17.65 15.59
C ASN A 89 2.62 18.94 15.30
N ASN A 90 1.53 19.20 16.03
CA ASN A 90 0.74 20.41 15.86
C ASN A 90 1.46 21.68 16.36
N LEU A 91 2.42 21.54 17.28
CA LEU A 91 3.22 22.64 17.81
C LEU A 91 4.34 23.08 16.85
N TYR A 92 4.73 22.23 15.91
CA TYR A 92 5.76 22.58 14.93
C TYR A 92 5.17 23.45 13.82
N ILE A 93 5.86 24.54 13.51
CA ILE A 93 5.56 25.39 12.34
C ILE A 93 5.67 24.53 11.08
N ASN A 94 6.80 23.84 10.92
CA ASN A 94 7.03 22.90 9.83
C ASN A 94 6.71 21.49 10.29
N LYS A 95 5.70 20.86 9.71
CA LYS A 95 5.20 19.54 10.15
C LYS A 95 6.24 18.45 9.91
N LYS A 96 6.60 17.75 10.98
CA LYS A 96 7.55 16.61 10.94
C LYS A 96 6.88 15.29 10.62
N PHE A 97 5.55 15.20 10.81
CA PHE A 97 4.72 14.06 10.48
C PHE A 97 3.53 14.50 9.63
N TYR A 98 3.17 13.65 8.68
CA TYR A 98 1.85 13.65 8.07
C TYR A 98 1.19 12.31 8.37
N ILE A 99 0.02 12.37 9.00
CA ILE A 99 -0.80 11.20 9.30
C ILE A 99 -2.06 11.35 8.47
N GLU A 100 -2.32 10.35 7.63
CA GLU A 100 -3.50 10.34 6.79
C GLU A 100 -4.77 10.46 7.65
N LYS A 101 -5.62 11.39 7.28
CA LYS A 101 -6.88 11.63 7.96
C LYS A 101 -7.90 10.58 7.53
N LYS A 102 -8.64 10.07 8.51
CA LYS A 102 -9.79 9.20 8.30
C LYS A 102 -11.05 9.96 8.69
N ASP A 103 -12.15 9.69 7.99
CA ASP A 103 -13.45 10.20 8.41
C ASP A 103 -14.01 9.42 9.62
N LYS A 104 -15.25 9.76 10.01
CA LYS A 104 -15.94 9.09 11.12
C LYS A 104 -16.13 7.59 10.89
N ASP A 105 -16.25 7.18 9.63
CA ASP A 105 -16.41 5.78 9.21
C ASP A 105 -15.08 5.05 8.99
N LYS A 106 -13.95 5.68 9.38
CA LYS A 106 -12.58 5.21 9.19
C LYS A 106 -12.17 5.05 7.71
N ILE A 107 -12.92 5.69 6.80
CA ILE A 107 -12.59 5.73 5.37
C ILE A 107 -11.53 6.80 5.15
N THR A 108 -10.49 6.46 4.39
CA THR A 108 -9.44 7.41 4.01
C THR A 108 -9.97 8.38 2.96
N LYS A 109 -9.71 9.67 3.17
CA LYS A 109 -10.10 10.72 2.22
C LYS A 109 -8.88 11.33 1.56
N PHE A 110 -9.03 11.60 0.26
CA PHE A 110 -8.04 12.38 -0.46
C PHE A 110 -7.91 13.77 0.17
N ASP A 111 -6.69 14.14 0.57
CA ASP A 111 -6.40 15.47 1.11
C ASP A 111 -5.91 16.41 -0.01
N ASN A 112 -6.81 17.25 -0.51
CA ASN A 112 -6.49 18.25 -1.55
C ASN A 112 -5.44 19.26 -1.09
N ASN A 113 -5.32 19.46 0.22
CA ASN A 113 -4.45 20.50 0.80
C ASN A 113 -3.06 19.96 1.17
N ILE A 114 -2.76 18.69 0.90
CA ILE A 114 -1.50 18.08 1.30
C ILE A 114 -0.26 18.83 0.76
N THR A 115 -0.37 19.38 -0.43
CA THR A 115 0.71 20.15 -1.07
C THR A 115 0.91 21.55 -0.51
N SER A 116 -0.10 22.08 0.19
CA SER A 116 -0.05 23.40 0.84
C SER A 116 0.47 23.34 2.28
N ILE A 117 0.71 22.14 2.81
CA ILE A 117 1.21 21.97 4.17
C ILE A 117 2.69 22.34 4.22
N ASN A 118 3.05 23.18 5.18
CA ASN A 118 4.45 23.51 5.42
C ASN A 118 5.16 22.34 6.13
N PHE A 119 5.89 21.55 5.36
CA PHE A 119 6.62 20.38 5.85
C PHE A 119 8.06 20.72 6.25
N ALA A 120 8.55 20.06 7.29
CA ALA A 120 9.96 20.08 7.64
C ALA A 120 10.82 19.52 6.49
N LYS A 121 12.14 19.80 6.53
CA LYS A 121 13.10 19.26 5.58
C LYS A 121 12.92 17.76 5.38
N ASN A 122 12.81 17.00 6.46
CA ASN A 122 12.47 15.58 6.47
C ASN A 122 11.12 15.42 7.15
N VAL A 123 10.15 14.83 6.44
CA VAL A 123 8.81 14.59 6.94
C VAL A 123 8.48 13.11 6.84
N TYR A 124 7.87 12.57 7.89
CA TYR A 124 7.51 11.17 7.99
C TYR A 124 6.03 10.98 7.71
N PHE A 125 5.70 10.11 6.75
CA PHE A 125 4.34 9.88 6.29
C PHE A 125 3.81 8.54 6.81
N GLU A 126 2.60 8.57 7.38
CA GLU A 126 1.88 7.39 7.87
C GLU A 126 0.43 7.41 7.40
N GLY A 127 0.04 6.38 6.68
CA GLY A 127 -1.30 6.20 6.15
C GLY A 127 -1.31 5.11 5.10
N TYR A 128 -2.49 4.75 4.62
CA TYR A 128 -2.65 3.80 3.51
C TYR A 128 -2.70 4.48 2.16
N PHE A 129 -3.22 5.71 2.12
CA PHE A 129 -3.32 6.54 0.92
C PHE A 129 -4.01 5.82 -0.25
N GLU A 130 -5.07 5.06 0.04
CA GLU A 130 -5.77 4.16 -0.88
C GLU A 130 -6.62 4.92 -1.92
N THR A 131 -5.98 5.83 -2.67
CA THR A 131 -6.63 6.53 -3.78
C THR A 131 -5.63 6.92 -4.86
N GLU A 132 -5.99 6.68 -6.12
CA GLU A 132 -5.17 7.04 -7.29
C GLU A 132 -4.95 8.55 -7.46
N LYS A 133 -5.80 9.38 -6.83
CA LYS A 133 -5.73 10.85 -6.95
C LYS A 133 -4.37 11.43 -6.54
N TYR A 134 -3.63 10.73 -5.67
CA TYR A 134 -2.29 11.17 -5.26
C TYR A 134 -1.23 10.97 -6.35
N PHE A 135 -1.38 9.96 -7.22
CA PHE A 135 -0.37 9.57 -8.21
C PHE A 135 -0.87 9.56 -9.66
N LYS A 136 -2.11 9.99 -9.91
CA LYS A 136 -2.71 10.01 -11.25
C LYS A 136 -1.82 10.71 -12.29
N ASP A 137 -1.18 11.82 -11.90
CA ASP A 137 -0.34 12.62 -12.80
C ASP A 137 1.00 11.95 -13.15
N ILE A 138 1.35 10.87 -12.43
CA ILE A 138 2.57 10.08 -12.64
C ILE A 138 2.27 8.60 -12.86
N ASN A 139 1.08 8.30 -13.35
CA ASN A 139 0.62 6.91 -13.50
C ASN A 139 1.58 6.04 -14.31
N ASP A 140 2.14 6.56 -15.41
CA ASP A 140 3.09 5.82 -16.25
C ASP A 140 4.39 5.49 -15.50
N ILE A 141 4.86 6.39 -14.64
CA ILE A 141 6.02 6.14 -13.77
C ILE A 141 5.70 5.00 -12.80
N VAL A 142 4.54 5.08 -12.15
CA VAL A 142 4.11 4.07 -11.17
C VAL A 142 3.96 2.70 -11.83
N LEU A 143 3.33 2.61 -13.00
CA LEU A 143 3.19 1.37 -13.76
C LEU A 143 4.54 0.79 -14.15
N ASN A 144 5.48 1.63 -14.59
CA ASN A 144 6.83 1.19 -14.94
C ASN A 144 7.60 0.67 -13.71
N GLU A 145 7.50 1.35 -12.57
CA GLU A 145 8.17 0.93 -11.34
C GLU A 145 7.57 -0.35 -10.74
N PHE A 146 6.29 -0.62 -10.97
CA PHE A 146 5.65 -1.87 -10.53
C PHE A 146 5.85 -3.05 -11.50
N ASN A 147 6.71 -2.92 -12.50
CA ASN A 147 7.19 -4.08 -13.24
C ASN A 147 8.06 -4.94 -12.32
N PHE A 148 7.90 -6.26 -12.42
CA PHE A 148 8.73 -7.20 -11.68
C PHE A 148 10.20 -7.14 -12.13
N ILE A 149 11.13 -7.27 -11.20
CA ILE A 149 12.55 -7.36 -11.48
C ILE A 149 12.85 -8.65 -12.26
N ASP A 150 12.30 -9.78 -11.79
CA ASP A 150 12.42 -11.07 -12.43
C ASP A 150 11.11 -11.46 -13.13
N GLN A 151 11.03 -11.19 -14.42
CA GLN A 151 9.88 -11.55 -15.24
C GLN A 151 9.90 -13.01 -15.71
N LYS A 152 11.05 -13.68 -15.71
CA LYS A 152 11.19 -15.04 -16.25
C LYS A 152 10.25 -16.03 -15.56
N LYS A 153 10.17 -15.97 -14.23
CA LYS A 153 9.27 -16.84 -13.44
C LYS A 153 7.81 -16.74 -13.84
N PHE A 154 7.38 -15.59 -14.35
CA PHE A 154 5.99 -15.38 -14.76
C PHE A 154 5.77 -15.85 -16.18
N ILE A 155 6.75 -15.62 -17.07
CA ILE A 155 6.69 -16.06 -18.48
C ILE A 155 6.66 -17.60 -18.56
N GLU A 156 7.36 -18.29 -17.66
CA GLU A 156 7.38 -19.76 -17.56
C GLU A 156 6.11 -20.34 -16.90
N SER A 157 5.22 -19.50 -16.37
CA SER A 157 3.95 -19.96 -15.81
C SER A 157 3.04 -20.53 -16.92
N PRO A 158 2.39 -21.69 -16.70
CA PRO A 158 1.50 -22.27 -17.68
C PRO A 158 0.31 -21.35 -18.04
N TYR A 159 -0.05 -20.43 -17.12
CA TYR A 159 -1.13 -19.48 -17.34
C TYR A 159 -0.71 -18.20 -18.09
N TYR A 160 0.59 -17.93 -18.21
CA TYR A 160 1.07 -16.66 -18.78
C TYR A 160 0.60 -16.44 -20.21
N SER A 161 0.76 -17.44 -21.06
CA SER A 161 0.34 -17.37 -22.46
C SER A 161 -1.16 -17.17 -22.60
N GLU A 162 -1.93 -17.93 -21.82
CA GLU A 162 -3.39 -17.85 -21.85
C GLU A 162 -3.92 -16.49 -21.36
N ILE A 163 -3.32 -15.95 -20.28
CA ILE A 163 -3.66 -14.64 -19.74
C ILE A 163 -3.40 -13.53 -20.76
N ASN A 164 -2.27 -13.59 -21.49
CA ASN A 164 -1.87 -12.53 -22.41
C ASN A 164 -2.59 -12.60 -23.77
N ASN A 165 -3.02 -13.79 -24.19
CA ASN A 165 -3.62 -14.02 -25.49
C ASN A 165 -5.15 -14.13 -25.46
N SER A 166 -5.78 -13.84 -24.35
CA SER A 166 -7.25 -13.91 -24.19
C SER A 166 -7.83 -12.65 -23.55
N ASN A 167 -9.15 -12.53 -23.60
CA ASN A 167 -9.89 -11.58 -22.76
C ASN A 167 -9.89 -12.08 -21.32
N SER A 168 -8.71 -12.03 -20.65
CA SER A 168 -8.48 -12.57 -19.33
C SER A 168 -9.08 -11.69 -18.24
N ILE A 169 -9.79 -12.31 -17.29
CA ILE A 169 -10.41 -11.64 -16.15
C ILE A 169 -9.96 -12.34 -14.87
N SER A 170 -9.30 -11.61 -14.01
CA SER A 170 -8.85 -12.11 -12.71
C SER A 170 -9.97 -11.99 -11.68
N ILE A 171 -10.26 -13.09 -10.99
CA ILE A 171 -11.22 -13.16 -9.87
C ILE A 171 -10.45 -13.56 -8.63
N CYS A 172 -10.49 -12.72 -7.58
CA CYS A 172 -9.94 -13.04 -6.27
C CYS A 172 -11.07 -13.35 -5.29
N LEU A 173 -11.07 -14.55 -4.71
CA LEU A 173 -11.98 -14.98 -3.65
C LEU A 173 -11.21 -15.12 -2.35
N ARG A 174 -11.42 -14.22 -1.41
CA ARG A 174 -10.78 -14.27 -0.09
C ARG A 174 -11.70 -14.94 0.92
N GLN A 175 -11.34 -16.14 1.37
CA GLN A 175 -12.19 -16.97 2.24
C GLN A 175 -12.02 -16.67 3.73
N ASP A 176 -10.79 -16.44 4.20
CA ASP A 176 -10.45 -16.41 5.62
C ASP A 176 -10.21 -15.00 6.21
N ARG A 177 -10.83 -13.96 5.62
CA ARG A 177 -10.51 -12.56 5.94
C ARG A 177 -10.57 -12.22 7.44
N PHE A 178 -11.44 -12.83 8.20
CA PHE A 178 -11.64 -12.51 9.62
C PHE A 178 -11.05 -13.54 10.57
N THR A 179 -10.54 -14.66 10.05
CA THR A 179 -9.97 -15.78 10.82
C THR A 179 -8.43 -15.80 10.74
N GLU A 180 -7.84 -15.12 9.77
CA GLU A 180 -6.39 -15.03 9.59
C GLU A 180 -5.69 -14.49 10.83
N GLY A 181 -4.80 -15.27 11.45
CA GLY A 181 -3.88 -14.85 12.50
C GLY A 181 -4.50 -14.40 13.82
N LYS A 182 -5.73 -14.82 14.15
CA LYS A 182 -6.41 -14.48 15.41
C LYS A 182 -6.43 -15.64 16.38
N ASN A 183 -6.36 -15.31 17.69
CA ASN A 183 -6.42 -16.29 18.77
C ASN A 183 -7.79 -16.98 18.82
N GLU A 184 -7.82 -18.23 19.28
CA GLU A 184 -8.98 -19.14 19.34
C GLU A 184 -10.21 -18.57 20.08
N ASN A 185 -10.03 -17.62 20.98
CA ASN A 185 -11.13 -17.06 21.80
C ASN A 185 -12.15 -16.21 21.02
N ASP A 186 -11.79 -15.73 19.81
CA ASP A 186 -12.71 -14.98 18.93
C ASP A 186 -13.31 -15.85 17.81
N GLY A 187 -13.07 -17.15 17.83
CA GLY A 187 -13.26 -18.08 16.72
C GLY A 187 -14.67 -18.09 16.13
N VAL A 188 -15.72 -18.16 16.93
CA VAL A 188 -17.11 -18.32 16.43
C VAL A 188 -17.63 -17.07 15.74
N ILE A 189 -17.42 -15.88 16.34
CA ILE A 189 -17.89 -14.61 15.77
C ILE A 189 -17.13 -14.29 14.47
N ASN A 190 -15.83 -14.53 14.46
CA ASN A 190 -15.00 -14.28 13.29
C ASN A 190 -15.27 -15.27 12.16
N SER A 191 -15.54 -16.53 12.47
CA SER A 191 -15.95 -17.55 11.50
C SER A 191 -17.29 -17.19 10.85
N LYS A 192 -18.29 -16.76 11.62
CA LYS A 192 -19.57 -16.30 11.07
C LYS A 192 -19.42 -15.08 10.16
N LYS A 193 -18.58 -14.12 10.55
CA LYS A 193 -18.25 -12.94 9.71
C LYS A 193 -17.54 -13.34 8.42
N SER A 194 -16.59 -14.27 8.50
CA SER A 194 -15.87 -14.78 7.33
C SER A 194 -16.84 -15.47 6.36
N THR A 195 -17.72 -16.34 6.87
CA THR A 195 -18.73 -17.01 6.05
C THR A 195 -19.69 -16.03 5.36
N THR A 196 -20.17 -15.03 6.09
CA THR A 196 -21.03 -13.97 5.51
C THR A 196 -20.31 -13.21 4.42
N PHE A 197 -19.09 -12.76 4.69
CA PHE A 197 -18.26 -12.05 3.73
C PHE A 197 -17.99 -12.88 2.46
N THR A 198 -17.69 -14.18 2.62
CA THR A 198 -17.48 -15.07 1.46
C THR A 198 -18.74 -15.22 0.62
N LYS A 199 -19.91 -15.35 1.26
CA LYS A 199 -21.20 -15.43 0.55
C LYS A 199 -21.47 -14.13 -0.27
N GLU A 200 -21.21 -12.96 0.32
CA GLU A 200 -21.38 -11.68 -0.36
C GLU A 200 -20.42 -11.54 -1.54
N GLN A 201 -19.17 -11.98 -1.38
CA GLN A 201 -18.21 -12.01 -2.50
C GLN A 201 -18.69 -12.91 -3.64
N ILE A 202 -19.21 -14.10 -3.35
CA ILE A 202 -19.72 -15.03 -4.38
C ILE A 202 -20.87 -14.37 -5.16
N ILE A 203 -21.79 -13.70 -4.48
CA ILE A 203 -22.88 -12.95 -5.15
C ILE A 203 -22.31 -11.87 -6.08
N TYR A 204 -21.34 -11.10 -5.59
CA TYR A 204 -20.68 -10.08 -6.39
C TYR A 204 -19.94 -10.68 -7.59
N ILE A 205 -19.17 -11.75 -7.39
CA ILE A 205 -18.42 -12.45 -8.43
C ILE A 205 -19.36 -12.96 -9.52
N ASN A 206 -20.49 -13.58 -9.17
CA ASN A 206 -21.46 -14.07 -10.15
C ASN A 206 -22.06 -12.94 -10.99
N LYS A 207 -22.37 -11.79 -10.37
CA LYS A 207 -22.81 -10.60 -11.11
C LYS A 207 -21.71 -10.08 -12.05
N SER A 208 -20.48 -10.07 -11.59
CA SER A 208 -19.31 -9.63 -12.39
C SER A 208 -19.05 -10.56 -13.58
N ILE A 209 -19.11 -11.89 -13.38
CA ILE A 209 -18.99 -12.87 -14.46
C ILE A 209 -20.06 -12.61 -15.54
N ASN A 210 -21.31 -12.44 -15.13
CA ASN A 210 -22.41 -12.17 -16.08
C ASN A 210 -22.22 -10.85 -16.81
N PHE A 211 -21.69 -9.82 -16.15
CA PHE A 211 -21.35 -8.55 -16.78
C PHE A 211 -20.26 -8.72 -17.84
N PHE A 212 -19.17 -9.39 -17.50
CA PHE A 212 -18.03 -9.56 -18.42
C PHE A 212 -18.35 -10.48 -19.58
N LYS A 213 -19.17 -11.53 -19.39
CA LYS A 213 -19.68 -12.38 -20.48
C LYS A 213 -20.52 -11.62 -21.52
N LYS A 214 -21.18 -10.53 -21.10
CA LYS A 214 -21.93 -9.65 -22.02
C LYS A 214 -21.03 -8.61 -22.69
N LYS A 215 -19.90 -8.27 -22.09
CA LYS A 215 -19.03 -7.17 -22.53
C LYS A 215 -17.91 -7.63 -23.47
N PHE A 216 -17.46 -8.87 -23.34
CA PHE A 216 -16.34 -9.43 -24.10
C PHE A 216 -16.74 -10.75 -24.74
N ASP A 217 -16.23 -10.98 -25.96
CA ASP A 217 -16.35 -12.28 -26.61
C ASP A 217 -15.40 -13.28 -25.96
N ASN A 218 -15.96 -14.43 -25.56
CA ASN A 218 -15.20 -15.55 -24.97
C ASN A 218 -14.24 -15.15 -23.86
N PRO A 219 -14.67 -14.46 -22.77
CA PRO A 219 -13.79 -14.12 -21.66
C PRO A 219 -13.35 -15.34 -20.89
N ILE A 220 -12.06 -15.39 -20.53
CA ILE A 220 -11.48 -16.45 -19.69
C ILE A 220 -11.31 -15.92 -18.27
N PHE A 221 -11.84 -16.67 -17.30
CA PHE A 221 -11.82 -16.28 -15.89
C PHE A 221 -10.77 -17.08 -15.13
N PHE A 222 -9.82 -16.38 -14.52
CA PHE A 222 -8.79 -16.94 -13.64
C PHE A 222 -9.19 -16.70 -12.18
N LEU A 223 -9.45 -17.80 -11.45
CA LEU A 223 -9.87 -17.74 -10.05
C LEU A 223 -8.65 -17.98 -9.14
N TRP A 224 -8.47 -17.07 -8.18
CA TRP A 224 -7.45 -17.14 -7.12
C TRP A 224 -8.12 -17.13 -5.74
N SER A 225 -7.60 -17.95 -4.81
CA SER A 225 -8.07 -17.97 -3.43
C SER A 225 -6.91 -18.12 -2.44
#